data_17e149b3fd2a79a3af5318be59f1618e
#
_entry.id   17e149b3fd2a79a3af5318be59f1618e
#
_cell.length_a   1.000
_cell.length_b   1.000
_cell.length_c   1.000
_cell.angle_alpha   90.00
_cell.angle_beta   90.00
_cell.angle_gamma   90.00
#
_symmetry.space_group_name_H-M   'P 1'
#
loop_
_entity.id
_entity.type
_entity.pdbx_description
1 polymer ?
#
loop_
_entity_poly.entity_id
_entity_poly.type
_entity_poly.pdbx_seq_one_letter_code
_entity_poly.pdbx_strand_id
1 'polypeptide(L)' 'MGWNLLQAGRRQMEQWNPKGSPQAAATFIEEVLNQLAELAAAKGYRALATTLMMAALDAARAAAGPPDTNS' A
#
# COMPACT_ATOMS: atom_id res chain seq x y z
N MET A 1 19.56 19.04 3.23
CA MET A 1 20.16 17.83 2.75
C MET A 1 19.14 16.83 2.32
N GLY A 2 18.95 16.79 1.02
CA GLY A 2 17.90 15.95 0.47
C GLY A 2 18.12 14.46 0.68
N TRP A 3 19.37 14.06 0.71
CA TRP A 3 19.63 12.63 0.81
C TRP A 3 19.26 12.07 2.19
N ASN A 4 19.22 12.92 3.21
CA ASN A 4 18.77 12.47 4.52
C ASN A 4 17.30 12.08 4.51
N LEU A 5 16.51 12.82 3.74
CA LEU A 5 15.11 12.49 3.64
C LEU A 5 14.92 11.17 2.92
N LEU A 6 15.72 10.94 1.88
CA LEU A 6 15.64 9.67 1.17
C LEU A 6 16.01 8.51 2.07
N GLN A 7 17.03 8.69 2.89
CA GLN A 7 17.42 7.62 3.80
C GLN A 7 16.38 7.36 4.86
N ALA A 8 15.74 8.41 5.35
CA ALA A 8 14.69 8.22 6.35
C ALA A 8 13.54 7.41 5.78
N GLY A 9 13.14 7.71 4.56
CA GLY A 9 12.08 6.96 3.93
C GLY A 9 12.45 5.50 3.69
N ARG A 10 13.67 5.31 3.22
CA ARG A 10 14.14 3.95 2.98
C ARG A 10 14.22 3.16 4.27
N ARG A 11 14.66 3.78 5.34
CA ARG A 11 14.77 3.09 6.62
C ARG A 11 13.40 2.67 7.13
N GLN A 12 12.40 3.47 6.92
CA GLN A 12 11.05 3.09 7.30
C GLN A 12 10.59 1.84 6.59
N MET A 13 10.88 1.76 5.30
CA MET A 13 10.50 0.59 4.56
C MET A 13 11.24 -0.64 5.01
N GLU A 14 12.50 -0.48 5.33
CA GLU A 14 13.29 -1.60 5.81
C GLU A 14 12.79 -2.11 7.16
N GLN A 15 12.48 -1.19 8.06
CA GLN A 15 11.95 -1.58 9.35
C GLN A 15 10.61 -2.26 9.22
N TRP A 16 9.85 -1.81 8.26
CA TRP A 16 8.51 -2.27 8.16
C TRP A 16 8.45 -3.68 7.68
N ASN A 17 9.39 -4.07 6.86
CA ASN A 17 9.22 -5.29 6.14
C ASN A 17 9.93 -6.53 6.69
N PRO A 18 11.17 -6.48 7.07
CA PRO A 18 12.03 -7.66 6.98
C PRO A 18 11.44 -8.92 7.55
N LYS A 19 10.72 -8.83 8.65
CA LYS A 19 10.20 -10.03 9.27
C LYS A 19 8.72 -9.96 9.51
N GLY A 20 8.07 -9.00 8.86
CA GLY A 20 6.64 -8.89 8.96
C GLY A 20 5.95 -9.95 8.13
N SER A 21 4.74 -10.28 8.50
CA SER A 21 3.98 -11.22 7.72
C SER A 21 3.50 -10.57 6.43
N PRO A 22 3.33 -11.37 5.37
CA PRO A 22 2.75 -10.83 4.14
C PRO A 22 1.37 -10.22 4.37
N GLN A 23 0.61 -10.76 5.31
CA GLN A 23 -0.72 -10.22 5.59
C GLN A 23 -0.64 -8.84 6.21
N ALA A 24 0.34 -8.62 7.09
CA ALA A 24 0.51 -7.29 7.66
C ALA A 24 0.90 -6.28 6.60
N ALA A 25 1.75 -6.69 5.66
CA ALA A 25 2.12 -5.84 4.55
C ALA A 25 0.90 -5.49 3.71
N ALA A 26 0.08 -6.47 3.42
CA ALA A 26 -1.11 -6.26 2.62
C ALA A 26 -2.09 -5.32 3.31
N THR A 27 -2.23 -5.43 4.62
CA THR A 27 -3.10 -4.54 5.37
C THR A 27 -2.61 -3.11 5.29
N PHE A 28 -1.31 -2.90 5.41
CA PHE A 28 -0.75 -1.57 5.30
C PHE A 28 -0.99 -1.01 3.89
N ILE A 29 -0.76 -1.83 2.88
CA ILE A 29 -0.97 -1.40 1.51
C ILE A 29 -2.43 -1.03 1.29
N GLU A 30 -3.34 -1.83 1.83
CA GLU A 30 -4.76 -1.54 1.71
C GLU A 30 -5.09 -0.18 2.29
N GLU A 31 -4.59 0.12 3.48
CA GLU A 31 -4.88 1.39 4.12
C GLU A 31 -4.37 2.57 3.31
N VAL A 32 -3.16 2.44 2.80
CA VAL A 32 -2.57 3.51 1.99
C VAL A 32 -3.38 3.68 0.71
N LEU A 33 -3.76 2.59 0.08
CA LEU A 33 -4.52 2.67 -1.17
C LEU A 33 -5.88 3.33 -0.93
N ASN A 34 -6.52 3.03 0.18
CA ASN A 34 -7.80 3.68 0.49
C ASN A 34 -7.64 5.17 0.65
N GLN A 35 -6.59 5.61 1.32
CA GLN A 35 -6.34 7.03 1.49
C GLN A 35 -6.04 7.70 0.15
N LEU A 36 -5.26 7.04 -0.68
CA LEU A 36 -4.95 7.57 -2.00
C LEU A 36 -6.21 7.64 -2.86
N ALA A 37 -7.09 6.65 -2.75
CA ALA A 37 -8.34 6.68 -3.50
C ALA A 37 -9.19 7.86 -3.09
N GLU A 38 -9.25 8.14 -1.80
CA GLU A 38 -10.02 9.27 -1.32
C GLU A 38 -9.45 10.58 -1.83
N LEU A 39 -8.12 10.69 -1.83
CA LEU A 39 -7.48 11.88 -2.34
C LEU A 39 -7.76 12.05 -3.83
N ALA A 40 -7.64 10.98 -4.59
CA ALA A 40 -7.90 11.04 -6.03
C ALA A 40 -9.34 11.46 -6.30
N ALA A 41 -10.30 10.91 -5.56
CA ALA A 41 -11.68 11.27 -5.73
C ALA A 41 -11.92 12.74 -5.38
N ALA A 42 -11.30 13.21 -4.32
CA ALA A 42 -11.46 14.60 -3.90
C ALA A 42 -10.92 15.56 -4.93
N LYS A 43 -9.93 15.14 -5.70
CA LYS A 43 -9.34 15.99 -6.74
C LYS A 43 -9.98 15.78 -8.10
N GLY A 44 -11.00 14.95 -8.20
CA GLY A 44 -11.72 14.74 -9.44
C GLY A 44 -11.17 13.66 -10.33
N TYR A 45 -10.20 12.88 -9.86
CA TYR A 45 -9.63 11.79 -10.66
C TYR A 45 -10.44 10.53 -10.44
N ARG A 46 -11.60 10.45 -11.07
CA ARG A 46 -12.51 9.34 -10.80
C ARG A 46 -11.97 8.00 -11.24
N ALA A 47 -11.41 7.94 -12.43
CA ALA A 47 -10.89 6.67 -12.92
C ALA A 47 -9.73 6.20 -12.06
N LEU A 48 -8.87 7.11 -11.65
CA LEU A 48 -7.76 6.76 -10.78
C LEU A 48 -8.28 6.29 -9.43
N ALA A 49 -9.27 6.99 -8.88
CA ALA A 49 -9.84 6.58 -7.61
C ALA A 49 -10.41 5.17 -7.70
N THR A 50 -11.10 4.85 -8.77
CA THR A 50 -11.65 3.51 -8.96
C THR A 50 -10.55 2.47 -9.02
N THR A 51 -9.49 2.75 -9.76
CA THR A 51 -8.37 1.82 -9.87
C THR A 51 -7.75 1.58 -8.49
N LEU A 52 -7.59 2.66 -7.72
CA LEU A 52 -7.00 2.53 -6.39
C LEU A 52 -7.92 1.73 -5.46
N MET A 53 -9.22 1.92 -5.58
CA MET A 53 -10.15 1.14 -4.78
C MET A 53 -10.12 -0.34 -5.13
N MET A 54 -9.98 -0.66 -6.40
CA MET A 54 -9.86 -2.05 -6.81
C MET A 54 -8.57 -2.65 -6.31
N ALA A 55 -7.49 -1.88 -6.35
CA ALA A 55 -6.24 -2.35 -5.79
C ALA A 55 -6.34 -2.56 -4.29
N ALA A 56 -7.09 -1.69 -3.60
CA ALA A 56 -7.29 -1.86 -2.17
C ALA A 56 -8.06 -3.15 -1.87
N LEU A 57 -9.03 -3.49 -2.70
CA LEU A 57 -9.74 -4.75 -2.56
C LEU A 57 -8.81 -5.94 -2.72
N ASP A 58 -7.94 -5.88 -3.71
CA ASP A 58 -6.96 -6.94 -3.89
C ASP A 58 -6.05 -7.06 -2.69
N ALA A 59 -5.63 -5.94 -2.14
CA ALA A 59 -4.80 -5.95 -0.94
C ALA A 59 -5.56 -6.54 0.24
N ALA A 60 -6.83 -6.23 0.35
CA ALA A 60 -7.66 -6.79 1.43
C ALA A 60 -7.75 -8.30 1.32
N ARG A 61 -7.89 -8.81 0.11
CA ARG A 61 -7.92 -10.25 -0.09
C ARG A 61 -6.59 -10.88 0.28
N ALA A 62 -5.51 -10.23 -0.09
CA ALA A 62 -4.18 -10.72 0.27
C ALA A 62 -3.99 -10.74 1.77
N ALA A 63 -4.55 -9.74 2.46
CA ALA A 63 -4.46 -9.69 3.91
C ALA A 63 -5.27 -10.80 4.57
N ALA A 64 -6.35 -11.23 3.93
CA ALA A 64 -7.22 -12.22 4.49
C ALA A 64 -6.77 -13.66 4.22
N GLY A 65 -5.84 -13.85 3.29
CA GLY A 65 -5.44 -15.18 2.89
C GLY A 65 -3.94 -15.33 2.76
N PRO A 66 -3.48 -16.49 2.31
CA PRO A 66 -2.06 -16.71 2.12
C PRO A 66 -1.55 -15.90 0.94
N PRO A 67 -0.24 -15.59 0.91
CA PRO A 67 0.31 -14.86 -0.21
C PRO A 67 0.21 -15.67 -1.50
N ASP A 68 0.18 -14.94 -2.59
CA ASP A 68 0.19 -15.55 -3.90
C ASP A 68 1.46 -16.33 -4.10
N THR A 69 1.31 -17.62 -4.36
CA THR A 69 2.48 -18.46 -4.58
C THR A 69 2.77 -18.68 -6.04
N ASN A 70 1.90 -18.22 -6.89
CA ASN A 70 2.07 -18.41 -8.31
C ASN A 70 2.91 -17.33 -8.95
N SER A 71 3.19 -16.33 -8.24
CA SER A 71 3.94 -15.23 -8.80
C SER A 71 5.40 -15.54 -8.92
#